data_174815e0f635babb59321c2f87c631e6
#
_entry.id   174815e0f635babb59321c2f87c631e6
#
_cell.length_a   1.000
_cell.length_b   1.000
_cell.length_c   1.000
_cell.angle_alpha   90.00
_cell.angle_beta   90.00
_cell.angle_gamma   90.00
#
_symmetry.space_group_name_H-M   'P 1'
#
loop_
_entity.id
_entity.type
_entity.pdbx_description
1 polymer ?
#
loop_
_entity_poly.entity_id
_entity_poly.type
_entity_poly.pdbx_seq_one_letter_code
_entity_poly.pdbx_strand_id
1 'polypeptide(L)'
;PIFKKYPMIPGVDFSGTVIESDCELFKPKQKVILNGWGVGEKHTGGFSQIARVNSKWLINLPKNISEKESMIIGSAGYTAALCVMVIQSKINPNDGEILVTGASGGVGSIAVNLLYRLGFKVVALSNKDERYLKKLGAKKILKRKDYIINRKRINSQKWVTSIDNVGGDILSNIISEIKSDG
;
A
#
# COMPACT_ATOMS: atom_id res chain seq x y z
N PRO A 1 0.85 -20.55 -5.10
CA PRO A 1 -0.58 -20.25 -4.97
C PRO A 1 -0.83 -19.42 -3.71
N ILE A 2 -1.73 -18.43 -3.79
CA ILE A 2 -2.11 -17.61 -2.63
C ILE A 2 -2.88 -18.48 -1.62
N PHE A 3 -3.84 -19.27 -2.11
CA PHE A 3 -4.62 -20.16 -1.26
C PHE A 3 -3.79 -21.37 -0.84
N LYS A 4 -3.76 -21.63 0.46
CA LYS A 4 -3.02 -22.74 1.08
C LYS A 4 -3.93 -23.95 1.35
N LYS A 5 -5.25 -23.76 1.33
CA LYS A 5 -6.25 -24.81 1.65
C LYS A 5 -7.53 -24.56 0.85
N TYR A 6 -8.21 -25.64 0.47
CA TYR A 6 -9.52 -25.61 -0.19
C TYR A 6 -10.52 -26.49 0.57
N PRO A 7 -11.82 -26.13 0.61
CA PRO A 7 -12.40 -24.88 0.09
C PRO A 7 -11.97 -23.67 0.92
N MET A 8 -11.91 -22.48 0.28
CA MET A 8 -11.48 -21.23 0.92
C MET A 8 -12.41 -20.07 0.52
N ILE A 9 -12.89 -19.32 1.50
CA ILE A 9 -13.53 -18.02 1.28
C ILE A 9 -12.41 -16.98 1.13
N PRO A 10 -12.33 -16.26 0.02
CA PRO A 10 -11.30 -15.24 -0.19
C PRO A 10 -11.58 -13.96 0.61
N GLY A 11 -10.68 -12.97 0.48
CA GLY A 11 -10.77 -11.65 1.11
C GLY A 11 -9.85 -11.53 2.32
N VAL A 12 -8.75 -10.77 2.14
CA VAL A 12 -7.70 -10.60 3.15
C VAL A 12 -8.00 -9.46 4.13
N ASP A 13 -8.95 -8.63 3.78
CA ASP A 13 -9.42 -7.48 4.57
C ASP A 13 -10.92 -7.54 4.71
N PHE A 14 -11.44 -7.15 5.87
CA PHE A 14 -12.87 -6.86 6.03
C PHE A 14 -13.12 -5.87 7.18
N SER A 15 -14.27 -5.22 7.15
CA SER A 15 -14.85 -4.54 8.29
C SER A 15 -16.24 -5.08 8.55
N GLY A 16 -16.69 -4.98 9.78
CA GLY A 16 -17.99 -5.50 10.15
C GLY A 16 -18.41 -5.10 11.56
N THR A 17 -19.59 -5.55 11.92
CA THR A 17 -20.15 -5.35 13.26
C THR A 17 -20.12 -6.66 14.02
N VAL A 18 -19.59 -6.66 15.24
CA VAL A 18 -19.55 -7.83 16.11
C VAL A 18 -20.97 -8.28 16.44
N ILE A 19 -21.27 -9.54 16.14
CA ILE A 19 -22.53 -10.19 16.48
C ILE A 19 -22.42 -10.83 17.86
N GLU A 20 -21.39 -11.67 18.03
CA GLU A 20 -21.07 -12.40 19.26
C GLU A 20 -19.57 -12.35 19.53
N SER A 21 -19.17 -12.43 20.80
CA SER A 21 -17.77 -12.47 21.20
C SER A 21 -17.59 -13.22 22.51
N ASP A 22 -16.62 -14.13 22.54
CA ASP A 22 -16.13 -14.80 23.75
C ASP A 22 -15.03 -13.99 24.45
N CYS A 23 -14.68 -12.80 23.91
CA CYS A 23 -13.58 -11.98 24.36
C CYS A 23 -14.09 -10.67 24.97
N GLU A 24 -13.58 -10.31 26.14
CA GLU A 24 -13.95 -9.05 26.82
C GLU A 24 -13.58 -7.78 26.05
N LEU A 25 -12.60 -7.85 25.13
CA LEU A 25 -12.13 -6.71 24.34
C LEU A 25 -13.16 -6.23 23.32
N PHE A 26 -14.05 -7.11 22.87
CA PHE A 26 -15.04 -6.80 21.85
C PHE A 26 -16.43 -7.22 22.31
N LYS A 27 -17.38 -6.31 22.15
CA LYS A 27 -18.78 -6.54 22.52
C LYS A 27 -19.69 -6.47 21.30
N PRO A 28 -20.85 -7.15 21.32
CA PRO A 28 -21.86 -7.02 20.27
C PRO A 28 -22.14 -5.56 19.92
N LYS A 29 -22.38 -5.27 18.63
CA LYS A 29 -22.59 -3.95 18.03
C LYS A 29 -21.34 -3.08 17.86
N GLN A 30 -20.17 -3.49 18.34
CA GLN A 30 -18.92 -2.77 18.03
C GLN A 30 -18.54 -2.97 16.57
N LYS A 31 -18.03 -1.90 15.94
CA LYS A 31 -17.49 -1.92 14.59
C LYS A 31 -16.01 -2.21 14.64
N VAL A 32 -15.57 -3.17 13.82
CA VAL A 32 -14.20 -3.68 13.79
C VAL A 32 -13.67 -3.77 12.38
N ILE A 33 -12.36 -3.77 12.27
CA ILE A 33 -11.62 -4.07 11.04
C ILE A 33 -10.59 -5.16 11.28
N LEU A 34 -10.33 -5.92 10.21
CA LEU A 34 -9.26 -6.89 10.14
C LEU A 34 -8.50 -6.70 8.84
N ASN A 35 -7.17 -6.67 8.94
CA ASN A 35 -6.28 -6.63 7.79
C ASN A 35 -5.21 -7.72 7.92
N GLY A 36 -5.07 -8.58 6.91
CA GLY A 36 -4.01 -9.59 6.85
C GLY A 36 -4.25 -10.82 7.73
N TRP A 37 -3.29 -11.19 8.58
CA TRP A 37 -3.30 -12.37 9.46
C TRP A 37 -3.47 -13.71 8.75
N GLY A 38 -3.28 -13.77 7.43
CA GLY A 38 -3.50 -14.96 6.62
C GLY A 38 -4.99 -15.28 6.38
N VAL A 39 -5.86 -14.33 6.65
CA VAL A 39 -7.29 -14.40 6.33
C VAL A 39 -7.44 -14.36 4.81
N GLY A 40 -8.27 -15.23 4.26
CA GLY A 40 -8.39 -15.44 2.81
C GLY A 40 -7.26 -16.28 2.18
N GLU A 41 -6.29 -16.76 2.98
CA GLU A 41 -5.17 -17.60 2.52
C GLU A 41 -5.08 -18.92 3.31
N LYS A 42 -4.96 -18.84 4.64
CA LYS A 42 -4.88 -19.95 5.60
C LYS A 42 -6.17 -20.10 6.41
N HIS A 43 -6.85 -18.99 6.62
CA HIS A 43 -8.12 -18.85 7.35
C HIS A 43 -9.18 -18.32 6.40
N THR A 44 -10.44 -18.66 6.66
CA THR A 44 -11.58 -18.16 5.87
C THR A 44 -11.60 -16.63 5.83
N GLY A 45 -11.82 -16.09 4.64
CA GLY A 45 -11.73 -14.66 4.35
C GLY A 45 -13.02 -13.88 4.55
N GLY A 46 -12.93 -12.59 4.22
CA GLY A 46 -13.99 -11.61 4.46
C GLY A 46 -15.08 -11.53 3.39
N PHE A 47 -14.99 -12.30 2.27
CA PHE A 47 -16.04 -12.29 1.23
C PHE A 47 -17.24 -13.16 1.66
N SER A 48 -17.82 -12.81 2.79
CA SER A 48 -18.99 -13.47 3.37
C SER A 48 -19.82 -12.48 4.20
N GLN A 49 -21.08 -12.79 4.43
CA GLN A 49 -21.95 -11.98 5.28
C GLN A 49 -21.56 -12.07 6.76
N ILE A 50 -21.02 -13.21 7.18
CA ILE A 50 -20.57 -13.46 8.56
C ILE A 50 -19.20 -14.13 8.51
N ALA A 51 -18.29 -13.68 9.37
CA ALA A 51 -16.98 -14.28 9.53
C ALA A 51 -16.72 -14.59 11.03
N ARG A 52 -16.13 -15.74 11.31
CA ARG A 52 -15.61 -16.09 12.64
C ARG A 52 -14.10 -15.97 12.63
N VAL A 53 -13.56 -15.12 13.49
CA VAL A 53 -12.13 -14.81 13.52
C VAL A 53 -11.59 -14.74 14.95
N ASN A 54 -10.28 -14.82 15.09
CA ASN A 54 -9.63 -14.62 16.36
C ASN A 54 -9.69 -13.13 16.74
N SER A 55 -10.13 -12.83 17.95
CA SER A 55 -10.24 -11.46 18.47
C SER A 55 -8.92 -10.67 18.45
N LYS A 56 -7.78 -11.37 18.59
CA LYS A 56 -6.43 -10.74 18.52
C LYS A 56 -6.10 -10.14 17.15
N TRP A 57 -6.84 -10.49 16.12
CA TRP A 57 -6.65 -9.96 14.76
C TRP A 57 -7.49 -8.72 14.47
N LEU A 58 -8.42 -8.41 15.36
CA LEU A 58 -9.35 -7.31 15.20
C LEU A 58 -8.81 -6.03 15.84
N ILE A 59 -9.15 -4.91 15.22
CA ILE A 59 -9.04 -3.60 15.85
C ILE A 59 -10.38 -2.87 15.76
N ASN A 60 -10.65 -1.99 16.70
CA ASN A 60 -11.85 -1.16 16.65
C ASN A 60 -11.77 -0.22 15.45
N LEU A 61 -12.88 -0.08 14.72
CA LEU A 61 -12.99 0.92 13.66
C LEU A 61 -12.86 2.32 14.26
N PRO A 62 -11.91 3.15 13.81
CA PRO A 62 -11.79 4.53 14.26
C PRO A 62 -13.08 5.32 14.02
N LYS A 63 -13.47 6.20 14.96
CA LYS A 63 -14.74 6.93 14.91
C LYS A 63 -14.88 7.87 13.70
N ASN A 64 -13.77 8.32 13.15
CA ASN A 64 -13.68 9.27 12.03
C ASN A 64 -13.59 8.60 10.65
N ILE A 65 -13.71 7.28 10.58
CA ILE A 65 -13.63 6.50 9.33
C ILE A 65 -14.84 5.58 9.26
N SER A 66 -15.50 5.51 8.11
CA SER A 66 -16.57 4.55 7.85
C SER A 66 -15.99 3.16 7.52
N GLU A 67 -16.82 2.11 7.64
CA GLU A 67 -16.45 0.74 7.22
C GLU A 67 -15.98 0.72 5.75
N LYS A 68 -16.68 1.44 4.87
CA LYS A 68 -16.31 1.57 3.46
C LYS A 68 -14.93 2.21 3.28
N GLU A 69 -14.67 3.31 3.96
CA GLU A 69 -13.37 4.00 3.89
C GLU A 69 -12.24 3.14 4.44
N SER A 70 -12.49 2.41 5.54
CA SER A 70 -11.49 1.48 6.08
C SER A 70 -11.12 0.37 5.09
N MET A 71 -12.05 -0.09 4.26
CA MET A 71 -11.80 -1.09 3.23
C MET A 71 -11.18 -0.48 1.95
N ILE A 72 -11.40 0.80 1.67
CA ILE A 72 -10.67 1.52 0.62
C ILE A 72 -9.19 1.67 0.99
N ILE A 73 -8.90 1.89 2.26
CA ILE A 73 -7.53 1.92 2.80
C ILE A 73 -6.94 0.51 2.77
N GLY A 74 -7.56 -0.44 3.45
CA GLY A 74 -7.21 -1.85 3.49
C GLY A 74 -5.73 -2.13 3.78
N SER A 75 -5.28 -3.33 3.43
CA SER A 75 -3.87 -3.73 3.51
C SER A 75 -2.97 -2.91 2.60
N ALA A 76 -3.50 -2.41 1.48
CA ALA A 76 -2.73 -1.55 0.57
C ALA A 76 -2.36 -0.22 1.23
N GLY A 77 -3.31 0.42 1.91
CA GLY A 77 -3.05 1.67 2.64
C GLY A 77 -2.13 1.47 3.84
N TYR A 78 -2.29 0.38 4.57
CA TYR A 78 -1.39 0.01 5.64
C TYR A 78 0.05 -0.16 5.15
N THR A 79 0.25 -0.90 4.05
CA THR A 79 1.57 -1.09 3.43
C THR A 79 2.17 0.25 2.98
N ALA A 80 1.38 1.08 2.30
CA ALA A 80 1.84 2.39 1.85
C ALA A 80 2.26 3.28 3.04
N ALA A 81 1.48 3.28 4.13
CA ALA A 81 1.81 4.04 5.33
C ALA A 81 3.13 3.59 5.96
N LEU A 82 3.37 2.29 6.08
CA LEU A 82 4.65 1.76 6.58
C LEU A 82 5.84 2.21 5.74
N CYS A 83 5.74 2.11 4.41
CA CYS A 83 6.79 2.60 3.50
C CYS A 83 7.06 4.10 3.70
N VAL A 84 6.00 4.90 3.78
CA VAL A 84 6.11 6.34 3.95
C VAL A 84 6.71 6.71 5.32
N MET A 85 6.35 6.01 6.39
CA MET A 85 6.94 6.21 7.73
C MET A 85 8.45 5.95 7.73
N VAL A 86 8.91 4.90 7.04
CA VAL A 86 10.35 4.62 6.89
C VAL A 86 11.05 5.74 6.14
N ILE A 87 10.45 6.24 5.06
CA ILE A 87 10.99 7.37 4.30
C ILE A 87 11.08 8.62 5.17
N GLN A 88 10.02 8.98 5.88
CA GLN A 88 10.00 10.15 6.77
C GLN A 88 11.06 10.10 7.87
N SER A 89 11.41 8.90 8.35
CA SER A 89 12.42 8.76 9.41
C SER A 89 13.86 9.02 8.93
N LYS A 90 14.10 9.06 7.61
CA LYS A 90 15.45 9.12 7.04
C LYS A 90 15.65 10.26 6.03
N ILE A 91 14.59 10.73 5.39
CA ILE A 91 14.65 11.61 4.23
C ILE A 91 13.77 12.82 4.44
N ASN A 92 14.27 14.01 4.06
CA ASN A 92 13.54 15.25 4.11
C ASN A 92 12.96 15.59 2.72
N PRO A 93 11.84 16.36 2.65
CA PRO A 93 11.21 16.74 1.38
C PRO A 93 12.13 17.46 0.37
N ASN A 94 13.21 18.08 0.85
CA ASN A 94 14.15 18.83 0.01
C ASN A 94 15.33 18.00 -0.50
N ASP A 95 15.52 16.76 -0.05
CA ASP A 95 16.69 15.93 -0.39
C ASP A 95 16.65 15.43 -1.85
N GLY A 96 15.45 15.39 -2.46
CA GLY A 96 15.30 15.02 -3.86
C GLY A 96 13.92 14.49 -4.25
N GLU A 97 13.88 13.81 -5.37
CA GLU A 97 12.65 13.19 -5.88
C GLU A 97 12.56 11.73 -5.44
N ILE A 98 11.34 11.31 -5.06
CA ILE A 98 11.03 9.93 -4.68
C ILE A 98 10.30 9.26 -5.85
N LEU A 99 10.81 8.10 -6.29
CA LEU A 99 10.15 7.31 -7.33
C LEU A 99 9.15 6.32 -6.69
N VAL A 100 7.92 6.32 -7.21
CA VAL A 100 6.91 5.31 -6.84
C VAL A 100 6.56 4.52 -8.10
N THR A 101 6.84 3.21 -8.11
CA THR A 101 6.46 2.31 -9.19
C THR A 101 5.11 1.66 -8.93
N GLY A 102 4.45 1.18 -9.99
CA GLY A 102 3.08 0.69 -9.84
C GLY A 102 2.14 1.75 -9.24
N ALA A 103 2.44 3.01 -9.49
CA ALA A 103 1.86 4.17 -8.82
C ALA A 103 0.33 4.29 -8.95
N SER A 104 -0.29 3.62 -9.91
CA SER A 104 -1.75 3.57 -10.07
C SER A 104 -2.42 2.37 -9.40
N GLY A 105 -1.64 1.50 -8.75
CA GLY A 105 -2.15 0.38 -7.95
C GLY A 105 -2.57 0.82 -6.53
N GLY A 106 -3.08 -0.12 -5.74
CA GLY A 106 -3.55 0.14 -4.38
C GLY A 106 -2.49 0.80 -3.51
N VAL A 107 -1.35 0.14 -3.31
CA VAL A 107 -0.23 0.68 -2.49
C VAL A 107 0.34 1.96 -3.12
N GLY A 108 0.65 1.91 -4.43
CA GLY A 108 1.33 3.02 -5.11
C GLY A 108 0.53 4.31 -5.10
N SER A 109 -0.78 4.25 -5.34
CA SER A 109 -1.64 5.46 -5.37
C SER A 109 -1.76 6.13 -4.00
N ILE A 110 -1.88 5.34 -2.95
CA ILE A 110 -1.92 5.86 -1.57
C ILE A 110 -0.55 6.41 -1.19
N ALA A 111 0.55 5.71 -1.53
CA ALA A 111 1.91 6.19 -1.28
C ALA A 111 2.18 7.54 -1.96
N VAL A 112 1.79 7.70 -3.24
CA VAL A 112 1.91 8.99 -3.96
C VAL A 112 1.19 10.10 -3.20
N ASN A 113 -0.05 9.86 -2.77
CA ASN A 113 -0.84 10.87 -2.08
C ASN A 113 -0.27 11.21 -0.70
N LEU A 114 0.14 10.22 0.08
CA LEU A 114 0.73 10.44 1.41
C LEU A 114 2.03 11.24 1.29
N LEU A 115 2.95 10.82 0.43
CA LEU A 115 4.22 11.52 0.20
C LEU A 115 4.00 12.97 -0.25
N TYR A 116 3.07 13.21 -1.19
CA TYR A 116 2.72 14.55 -1.62
C TYR A 116 2.21 15.42 -0.47
N ARG A 117 1.30 14.90 0.35
CA ARG A 117 0.76 15.63 1.51
C ARG A 117 1.81 15.96 2.56
N LEU A 118 2.88 15.18 2.62
CA LEU A 118 4.03 15.40 3.48
C LEU A 118 5.11 16.31 2.86
N GLY A 119 4.83 16.88 1.67
CA GLY A 119 5.69 17.83 1.00
C GLY A 119 6.79 17.23 0.12
N PHE A 120 6.82 15.89 -0.05
CA PHE A 120 7.81 15.24 -0.91
C PHE A 120 7.52 15.46 -2.41
N LYS A 121 8.58 15.47 -3.21
CA LYS A 121 8.52 15.55 -4.67
C LYS A 121 8.39 14.14 -5.24
N VAL A 122 7.19 13.75 -5.67
CA VAL A 122 6.90 12.38 -6.11
C VAL A 122 6.93 12.26 -7.62
N VAL A 123 7.69 11.29 -8.12
CA VAL A 123 7.67 10.83 -9.51
C VAL A 123 6.95 9.49 -9.57
N ALA A 124 5.90 9.40 -10.37
CA ALA A 124 5.08 8.20 -10.50
C ALA A 124 5.47 7.42 -11.77
N LEU A 125 5.76 6.12 -11.64
CA LEU A 125 5.97 5.23 -12.79
C LEU A 125 4.70 4.40 -13.02
N SER A 126 3.98 4.67 -14.11
CA SER A 126 2.76 3.97 -14.47
C SER A 126 2.40 4.16 -15.95
N ASN A 127 1.75 3.14 -16.52
CA ASN A 127 1.17 3.22 -17.88
C ASN A 127 -0.30 3.69 -17.88
N LYS A 128 -0.91 3.85 -16.70
CA LYS A 128 -2.32 4.23 -16.56
C LYS A 128 -2.52 5.76 -16.52
N ASP A 129 -3.74 6.19 -16.28
CA ASP A 129 -4.22 7.57 -16.39
C ASP A 129 -3.33 8.58 -15.62
N GLU A 130 -2.76 9.49 -16.39
CA GLU A 130 -1.91 10.56 -15.86
C GLU A 130 -2.71 11.59 -15.03
N ARG A 131 -3.96 11.86 -15.41
CA ARG A 131 -4.83 12.81 -14.70
C ARG A 131 -5.10 12.34 -13.28
N TYR A 132 -5.32 11.05 -13.09
CA TYR A 132 -5.50 10.46 -11.78
C TYR A 132 -4.25 10.64 -10.91
N LEU A 133 -3.07 10.31 -11.44
CA LEU A 133 -1.81 10.43 -10.70
C LEU A 133 -1.45 11.88 -10.37
N LYS A 134 -1.72 12.82 -11.29
CA LYS A 134 -1.56 14.26 -11.02
C LYS A 134 -2.48 14.75 -9.90
N LYS A 135 -3.75 14.29 -9.86
CA LYS A 135 -4.68 14.60 -8.76
C LYS A 135 -4.20 14.07 -7.41
N LEU A 136 -3.48 12.95 -7.41
CA LEU A 136 -2.86 12.40 -6.18
C LEU A 136 -1.62 13.19 -5.73
N GLY A 137 -1.08 14.07 -6.57
CA GLY A 137 0.07 14.92 -6.26
C GLY A 137 1.38 14.49 -6.91
N ALA A 138 1.36 13.58 -7.90
CA ALA A 138 2.57 13.26 -8.65
C ALA A 138 3.06 14.47 -9.44
N LYS A 139 4.30 14.90 -9.19
CA LYS A 139 4.96 16.00 -9.89
C LYS A 139 5.26 15.64 -11.34
N LYS A 140 5.72 14.41 -11.57
CA LYS A 140 6.10 13.87 -12.87
C LYS A 140 5.58 12.44 -13.01
N ILE A 141 5.26 12.06 -14.23
CA ILE A 141 4.82 10.71 -14.56
C ILE A 141 5.74 10.15 -15.64
N LEU A 142 6.27 8.95 -15.38
CA LEU A 142 7.10 8.19 -16.29
C LEU A 142 6.31 7.00 -16.82
N LYS A 143 6.47 6.68 -18.10
CA LYS A 143 5.92 5.47 -18.69
C LYS A 143 6.88 4.31 -18.52
N ARG A 144 6.34 3.12 -18.25
CA ARG A 144 7.15 1.91 -18.04
C ARG A 144 8.08 1.61 -19.21
N LYS A 145 7.59 1.76 -20.45
CA LYS A 145 8.39 1.53 -21.66
C LYS A 145 9.63 2.41 -21.73
N ASP A 146 9.49 3.70 -21.37
CA ASP A 146 10.56 4.67 -21.44
C ASP A 146 11.60 4.45 -20.34
N TYR A 147 11.18 3.83 -19.23
CA TYR A 147 12.05 3.53 -18.09
C TYR A 147 12.90 2.26 -18.28
N ILE A 148 12.36 1.23 -18.96
CA ILE A 148 13.04 -0.04 -19.19
C ILE A 148 14.13 0.08 -20.27
N ILE A 149 13.96 0.95 -21.28
CA ILE A 149 14.87 1.08 -22.43
C ILE A 149 16.23 1.65 -22.03
N ASN A 150 16.34 2.40 -20.96
CA ASN A 150 17.56 3.05 -20.50
C ASN A 150 18.44 2.16 -19.61
N ARG A 151 18.81 0.96 -20.08
CA ARG A 151 19.80 0.07 -19.42
C ARG A 151 21.23 0.63 -19.52
N LYS A 152 21.51 1.80 -18.99
CA LYS A 152 22.89 2.24 -18.81
C LYS A 152 23.38 1.86 -17.42
N ARG A 153 24.55 1.22 -17.38
CA ARG A 153 25.29 0.88 -16.16
C ARG A 153 25.45 2.12 -15.28
N ILE A 154 25.20 1.97 -13.97
CA ILE A 154 25.43 2.99 -12.92
C ILE A 154 25.20 4.41 -13.46
N ASN A 155 23.97 4.85 -13.44
CA ASN A 155 23.58 6.16 -13.95
C ASN A 155 23.45 7.18 -12.81
N SER A 156 23.52 8.44 -13.21
CA SER A 156 23.27 9.59 -12.34
C SER A 156 22.25 9.28 -11.25
N GLN A 157 22.67 9.42 -10.01
CA GLN A 157 21.82 9.32 -8.80
C GLN A 157 20.60 10.24 -8.91
N LYS A 158 19.50 9.71 -9.45
CA LYS A 158 18.29 10.49 -9.77
C LYS A 158 17.35 10.57 -8.58
N TRP A 159 17.20 9.45 -7.89
CA TRP A 159 16.19 9.28 -6.86
C TRP A 159 16.84 9.31 -5.48
N VAL A 160 16.25 10.06 -4.55
CA VAL A 160 16.69 9.99 -3.15
C VAL A 160 16.29 8.66 -2.52
N THR A 161 15.15 8.11 -2.92
CA THR A 161 14.68 6.77 -2.56
C THR A 161 13.54 6.34 -3.48
N SER A 162 13.04 5.12 -3.32
CA SER A 162 11.86 4.65 -4.07
C SER A 162 10.94 3.76 -3.24
N ILE A 163 9.67 3.72 -3.65
CA ILE A 163 8.71 2.67 -3.25
C ILE A 163 8.46 1.82 -4.48
N ASP A 164 8.97 0.58 -4.48
CA ASP A 164 8.81 -0.32 -5.61
C ASP A 164 7.71 -1.35 -5.36
N ASN A 165 6.70 -1.34 -6.26
CA ASN A 165 5.58 -2.28 -6.25
C ASN A 165 5.57 -3.21 -7.47
N VAL A 166 6.66 -3.24 -8.25
CA VAL A 166 6.69 -3.96 -9.54
C VAL A 166 7.76 -5.04 -9.57
N GLY A 167 8.97 -4.76 -9.06
CA GLY A 167 10.09 -5.71 -9.07
C GLY A 167 10.75 -5.88 -10.45
N GLY A 168 11.52 -6.96 -10.59
CA GLY A 168 12.17 -7.35 -11.83
C GLY A 168 13.15 -6.32 -12.38
N ASP A 169 13.18 -6.17 -13.71
CA ASP A 169 14.08 -5.24 -14.40
C ASP A 169 13.90 -3.79 -13.95
N ILE A 170 12.69 -3.41 -13.56
CA ILE A 170 12.40 -2.07 -13.04
C ILE A 170 13.16 -1.84 -11.74
N LEU A 171 13.06 -2.78 -10.79
CA LEU A 171 13.77 -2.69 -9.52
C LEU A 171 15.29 -2.64 -9.72
N SER A 172 15.83 -3.46 -10.63
CA SER A 172 17.26 -3.42 -10.98
C SER A 172 17.71 -2.04 -11.48
N ASN A 173 16.90 -1.41 -12.31
CA ASN A 173 17.19 -0.06 -12.80
C ASN A 173 17.10 0.99 -11.68
N ILE A 174 16.10 0.87 -10.78
CA ILE A 174 15.93 1.77 -9.64
C ILE A 174 17.17 1.72 -8.74
N ILE A 175 17.64 0.53 -8.38
CA ILE A 175 18.81 0.35 -7.51
C ILE A 175 20.03 1.04 -8.10
N SER A 176 20.20 1.01 -9.43
CA SER A 176 21.30 1.69 -10.11
C SER A 176 21.17 3.22 -10.18
N GLU A 177 20.01 3.76 -9.89
CA GLU A 177 19.68 5.18 -9.98
C GLU A 177 19.40 5.85 -8.61
N ILE A 178 19.38 5.09 -7.53
CA ILE A 178 19.24 5.63 -6.15
C ILE A 178 20.57 6.25 -5.72
N LYS A 179 20.48 7.35 -4.97
CA LYS A 179 21.63 7.98 -4.32
C LYS A 179 22.26 7.05 -3.30
N SER A 180 23.57 7.23 -3.01
CA SER A 180 24.35 6.33 -2.13
C SER A 180 23.75 6.15 -0.73
N ASP A 181 23.01 7.13 -0.24
CA ASP A 181 22.41 7.16 1.10
C ASP A 181 20.88 6.97 1.10
N GLY A 182 20.33 6.50 -0.02
CA GLY A 182 18.90 6.35 -0.27
C GLY A 182 18.29 5.00 0.13
#